data_bf58cda7da660503ec7d8bdb25b31325
#
_entry.id   bf58cda7da660503ec7d8bdb25b31325
#
_cell.length_a   1.000
_cell.length_b   1.000
_cell.length_c   1.000
_cell.angle_alpha   90.00
_cell.angle_beta   90.00
_cell.angle_gamma   90.00
#
_symmetry.space_group_name_H-M   'P 1'
#
loop_
_entity.id
_entity.type
_entity.pdbx_description
1 polymer ?
#
loop_
_entity_poly.entity_id
_entity_poly.type
_entity_poly.pdbx_seq_one_letter_code
_entity_poly.pdbx_strand_id
1 'polypeptide(L)' 'MNIYESIGSIPVGSLVALTGSDDGPVGVVLDQIEVTSFPVTMKPMIKIEYRCYMVGKNGKTATMTFSERDLVVLVYGGG' A
#
# COMPACT_ATOMS: atom_id res chain seq x y z
N MET A 1 -24.07 2.03 8.68
CA MET A 1 -22.85 1.33 8.29
C MET A 1 -21.88 2.29 7.59
N ASN A 2 -20.66 2.16 7.89
CA ASN A 2 -19.67 3.05 7.32
C ASN A 2 -18.92 2.34 6.20
N ILE A 3 -19.10 2.82 4.98
CA ILE A 3 -18.43 2.22 3.82
C ILE A 3 -16.93 2.40 3.86
N TYR A 4 -16.44 3.33 4.68
CA TYR A 4 -15.01 3.61 4.76
C TYR A 4 -14.24 2.54 5.49
N GLU A 5 -14.91 1.56 6.07
CA GLU A 5 -14.24 0.45 6.71
C GLU A 5 -13.42 -0.38 5.73
N SER A 6 -13.76 -0.30 4.44
CA SER A 6 -13.00 -1.00 3.42
C SER A 6 -11.76 -0.22 2.96
N ILE A 7 -11.62 1.03 3.41
CA ILE A 7 -10.47 1.85 3.03
C ILE A 7 -9.28 1.46 3.88
N GLY A 8 -8.14 1.31 3.25
CA GLY A 8 -6.92 0.95 3.96
C GLY A 8 -6.45 2.03 4.92
N SER A 9 -5.66 1.62 5.88
CA SER A 9 -5.22 2.49 6.98
C SER A 9 -4.07 3.42 6.60
N ILE A 10 -3.47 3.23 5.41
CA ILE A 10 -2.35 4.07 4.99
C ILE A 10 -2.86 5.14 4.03
N PRO A 11 -2.84 6.42 4.43
CA PRO A 11 -3.36 7.47 3.56
C PRO A 11 -2.47 7.70 2.34
N VAL A 12 -3.08 8.20 1.29
CA VAL A 12 -2.34 8.69 0.12
C VAL A 12 -1.40 9.80 0.57
N GLY A 13 -0.19 9.78 0.03
CA GLY A 13 0.83 10.74 0.41
C GLY A 13 1.73 10.28 1.55
N SER A 14 1.43 9.12 2.14
CA SER A 14 2.28 8.57 3.20
C SER A 14 3.62 8.14 2.64
N LEU A 15 4.67 8.35 3.44
CA LEU A 15 6.01 7.85 3.13
C LEU A 15 6.15 6.46 3.69
N VAL A 16 6.54 5.50 2.86
CA VAL A 16 6.56 4.09 3.23
C VAL A 16 7.88 3.45 2.84
N ALA A 17 8.17 2.34 3.51
CA ALA A 17 9.29 1.46 3.18
C ALA A 17 8.78 0.04 3.12
N LEU A 18 9.60 -0.88 2.62
CA LEU A 18 9.21 -2.28 2.55
C LEU A 18 9.50 -2.97 3.87
N THR A 19 8.56 -3.82 4.29
CA THR A 19 8.70 -4.59 5.52
C THR A 19 9.92 -5.51 5.42
N GLY A 20 10.71 -5.52 6.47
CA GLY A 20 11.85 -6.44 6.57
C GLY A 20 13.08 -6.02 5.79
N SER A 21 13.09 -4.82 5.25
CA SER A 21 14.21 -4.34 4.44
C SER A 21 14.74 -3.04 5.04
N ASP A 22 15.87 -3.13 5.73
CA ASP A 22 16.47 -1.95 6.38
C ASP A 22 17.03 -0.96 5.36
N ASP A 23 17.55 -1.49 4.25
CA ASP A 23 18.16 -0.68 3.21
C ASP A 23 17.39 -0.70 1.91
N GLY A 24 16.12 -1.08 1.99
CA GLY A 24 15.30 -1.20 0.81
C GLY A 24 14.82 0.14 0.28
N PRO A 25 14.06 0.10 -0.80
CA PRO A 25 13.51 1.31 -1.37
C PRO A 25 12.50 1.96 -0.43
N VAL A 26 12.35 3.26 -0.59
CA VAL A 26 11.31 4.03 0.07
C VAL A 26 10.43 4.65 -1.00
N GLY A 27 9.23 5.01 -0.63
CA GLY A 27 8.32 5.58 -1.60
C GLY A 27 7.17 6.31 -0.97
N VAL A 28 6.27 6.74 -1.84
CA VAL A 28 5.07 7.46 -1.43
C VAL A 28 3.85 6.77 -1.99
N VAL A 29 2.81 6.69 -1.17
CA VAL A 29 1.54 6.09 -1.60
C VAL A 29 0.82 7.04 -2.54
N LEU A 30 0.55 6.57 -3.74
CA LEU A 30 -0.13 7.34 -4.76
C LEU A 30 -1.64 7.12 -4.72
N ASP A 31 -2.05 5.86 -4.52
CA ASP A 31 -3.47 5.48 -4.54
C ASP A 31 -3.72 4.32 -3.62
N GLN A 32 -4.98 4.20 -3.19
CA GLN A 32 -5.50 3.00 -2.58
C GLN A 32 -6.37 2.31 -3.61
N ILE A 33 -6.18 1.01 -3.79
CA ILE A 33 -6.86 0.24 -4.83
C ILE A 33 -7.66 -0.86 -4.16
N GLU A 34 -8.96 -0.93 -4.48
CA GLU A 34 -9.78 -2.05 -4.03
C GLU A 34 -9.61 -3.22 -5.00
N VAL A 35 -9.27 -4.37 -4.43
CA VAL A 35 -9.17 -5.60 -5.20
C VAL A 35 -10.18 -6.58 -4.65
N THR A 36 -11.08 -7.05 -5.49
CA THR A 36 -12.08 -8.04 -5.11
C THR A 36 -11.61 -9.41 -5.58
N SER A 37 -11.61 -10.37 -4.68
CA SER A 37 -11.26 -11.74 -5.02
C SER A 37 -12.38 -12.68 -4.59
N PHE A 38 -12.46 -13.83 -5.25
CA PHE A 38 -13.45 -14.87 -4.97
C PHE A 38 -12.71 -16.14 -4.59
N PRO A 39 -12.43 -16.33 -3.28
CA PRO A 39 -11.76 -17.53 -2.84
C PRO A 39 -12.70 -18.75 -2.94
N VAL A 40 -12.15 -19.90 -2.59
CA VAL A 40 -12.86 -21.19 -2.68
C VAL A 40 -14.20 -21.15 -1.93
N THR A 41 -14.30 -20.32 -0.91
CA THR A 41 -15.54 -20.17 -0.14
C THR A 41 -16.64 -19.49 -0.92
N MET A 42 -16.37 -18.97 -2.09
CA MET A 42 -17.33 -18.28 -2.97
C MET A 42 -17.87 -16.98 -2.41
N LYS A 43 -17.33 -16.50 -1.31
CA LYS A 43 -17.69 -15.19 -0.78
C LYS A 43 -16.68 -14.17 -1.28
N PRO A 44 -17.13 -13.04 -1.81
CA PRO A 44 -16.20 -12.02 -2.26
C PRO A 44 -15.43 -11.46 -1.08
N MET A 45 -14.13 -11.28 -1.28
CA MET A 45 -13.27 -10.63 -0.31
C MET A 45 -12.71 -9.38 -0.95
N ILE A 46 -12.78 -8.28 -0.21
CA ILE A 46 -12.25 -7.01 -0.67
C ILE A 46 -10.95 -6.75 0.07
N LYS A 47 -9.89 -6.54 -0.69
CA LYS A 47 -8.59 -6.19 -0.15
C LYS A 47 -8.22 -4.81 -0.63
N ILE A 48 -7.53 -4.06 0.22
CA ILE A 48 -6.97 -2.77 -0.19
C ILE A 48 -5.49 -2.98 -0.47
N GLU A 49 -5.08 -2.57 -1.66
CA GLU A 49 -3.67 -2.54 -2.05
C GLU A 49 -3.26 -1.10 -2.28
N TYR A 50 -1.96 -0.86 -2.20
CA TYR A 50 -1.43 0.49 -2.28
C TYR A 50 -0.51 0.60 -3.48
N ARG A 51 -0.82 1.51 -4.38
CA ARG A 51 0.07 1.82 -5.47
C ARG A 51 1.04 2.87 -4.99
N CYS A 52 2.32 2.56 -5.05
CA CYS A 52 3.37 3.40 -4.50
C CYS A 52 4.41 3.73 -5.56
N TYR A 53 4.90 4.95 -5.52
CA TYR A 53 6.05 5.36 -6.30
C TYR A 53 7.28 5.11 -5.44
N MET A 54 8.11 4.16 -5.85
CA MET A 54 9.23 3.70 -5.04
C MET A 54 10.54 4.19 -5.64
N VAL A 55 11.45 4.57 -4.76
CA VAL A 55 12.79 5.01 -5.15
C VAL A 55 13.78 4.07 -4.47
N GLY A 56 14.57 3.37 -5.27
CA GLY A 56 15.57 2.47 -4.78
C GLY A 56 16.83 3.21 -4.35
N LYS A 57 17.70 2.48 -3.65
CA LYS A 57 18.93 3.02 -3.11
C LYS A 57 19.85 3.55 -4.19
N ASN A 58 19.78 2.97 -5.39
CA ASN A 58 20.58 3.37 -6.53
C ASN A 58 19.93 4.49 -7.36
N GLY A 59 18.86 5.06 -6.87
CA GLY A 59 18.14 6.12 -7.58
C GLY A 59 17.14 5.63 -8.62
N LYS A 60 17.03 4.33 -8.83
CA LYS A 60 16.03 3.81 -9.75
C LYS A 60 14.64 3.94 -9.15
N THR A 61 13.67 4.24 -9.99
CA THR A 61 12.29 4.44 -9.57
C THR A 61 11.37 3.47 -10.26
N ALA A 62 10.27 3.13 -9.60
CA ALA A 62 9.26 2.27 -10.18
C ALA A 62 7.94 2.50 -9.45
N THR A 63 6.83 2.35 -10.16
CA THR A 63 5.50 2.36 -9.54
C THR A 63 5.07 0.92 -9.36
N MET A 64 4.77 0.55 -8.12
CA MET A 64 4.45 -0.82 -7.77
C MET A 64 3.26 -0.85 -6.83
N THR A 65 2.60 -2.00 -6.77
CA THR A 65 1.44 -2.20 -5.92
C THR A 65 1.79 -3.18 -4.81
N PHE A 66 1.42 -2.83 -3.58
CA PHE A 66 1.75 -3.63 -2.40
C PHE A 66 0.52 -3.83 -1.53
N SER A 67 0.53 -4.93 -0.77
CA SER A 67 -0.40 -5.11 0.34
C SER A 67 0.07 -4.32 1.54
N GLU A 68 -0.85 -4.01 2.44
CA GLU A 68 -0.52 -3.22 3.63
C GLU A 68 0.60 -3.87 4.45
N ARG A 69 0.57 -5.20 4.58
CA ARG A 69 1.57 -5.92 5.37
C ARG A 69 2.97 -5.85 4.79
N ASP A 70 3.08 -5.47 3.52
CA ASP A 70 4.39 -5.35 2.87
C ASP A 70 5.00 -3.96 3.09
N LEU A 71 4.27 -3.07 3.73
CA LEU A 71 4.67 -1.68 3.88
C LEU A 71 4.82 -1.31 5.35
N VAL A 72 5.83 -0.49 5.63
CA VAL A 72 6.00 0.16 6.93
C VAL A 72 5.84 1.65 6.69
N VAL A 73 4.95 2.29 7.45
CA VAL A 73 4.72 3.73 7.29
C VAL A 73 5.79 4.48 8.08
N LEU A 74 6.55 5.30 7.39
CA LEU A 74 7.57 6.14 8.00
C LEU A 74 6.98 7.47 8.44
N VAL A 75 6.15 8.07 7.58
CA VAL A 75 5.44 9.31 7.88
C VAL A 75 4.06 9.20 7.27
N TYR A 76 3.02 9.41 8.07
CA TYR A 76 1.65 9.38 7.56
C TYR A 76 1.37 10.62 6.73
N GLY A 77 0.77 10.42 5.57
CA GLY A 77 0.37 11.52 4.72
C GLY A 77 -0.68 12.38 5.39
N GLY A 78 -0.54 13.68 5.26
CA GLY A 78 -1.52 14.60 5.73
C GLY A 78 -2.62 14.73 4.69
N GLY A 79 -3.77 14.23 5.00
CA GLY A 79 -4.89 14.32 4.08
C GLY A 79 -5.63 15.63 4.23
#